data_93066c4370b8d3db3816e58cc75681f9
#
_entry.id   93066c4370b8d3db3816e58cc75681f9
#
_cell.length_a   1.000
_cell.length_b   1.000
_cell.length_c   1.000
_cell.angle_alpha   90.00
_cell.angle_beta   90.00
_cell.angle_gamma   90.00
#
_symmetry.space_group_name_H-M   'P 1'
#
loop_
_entity.id
_entity.type
_entity.pdbx_description
1 polymer ?
#
loop_
_entity_poly.entity_id
_entity_poly.type
_entity_poly.pdbx_seq_one_letter_code
_entity_poly.pdbx_strand_id
1 'polypeptide(L)'
;MGLSSRYSDLTATNAQNIIDAGGTGTDNTSIWLIVWGENTVHGIFPKGQKAGLQMEDKGQQTLKDANGGQYEGYRTHYKWDNGLCLRDWRYVVRIANIDISDLSDPAAAANIAKLMVKALHRIPNRGMGRPVFYMNRTVARALDLQSLEKSSLAISVKETEGEWWTSFRGVPIRETDALLETEARVV
;
A
#
# COMPACT_ATOMS: atom_id res chain seq x y z
N MET A 1 3.80 -12.81 -8.35
CA MET A 1 3.43 -11.59 -9.07
C MET A 1 2.67 -10.69 -8.10
N GLY A 2 3.11 -9.45 -7.89
CA GLY A 2 2.49 -8.54 -6.93
C GLY A 2 1.31 -7.76 -7.52
N LEU A 3 0.60 -7.00 -6.67
CA LEU A 3 -0.50 -6.14 -7.14
C LEU A 3 0.00 -5.07 -8.13
N SER A 4 1.18 -4.50 -7.92
CA SER A 4 1.74 -3.45 -8.77
C SER A 4 1.88 -3.88 -10.22
N SER A 5 2.35 -5.10 -10.48
CA SER A 5 2.47 -5.62 -11.86
C SER A 5 1.13 -5.94 -12.52
N ARG A 6 0.07 -6.14 -11.73
CA ARG A 6 -1.28 -6.38 -12.27
C ARG A 6 -2.03 -5.08 -12.61
N TYR A 7 -1.70 -3.99 -11.91
CA TYR A 7 -2.32 -2.67 -12.12
C TYR A 7 -1.25 -1.68 -12.62
N SER A 8 -0.59 -2.02 -13.75
CA SER A 8 0.53 -1.27 -14.32
C SER A 8 0.29 -0.73 -15.73
N ASP A 9 -0.90 -0.95 -16.29
CA ASP A 9 -1.21 -0.61 -17.68
C ASP A 9 -2.61 0.01 -17.75
N LEU A 10 -2.68 1.24 -18.27
CA LEU A 10 -3.93 1.99 -18.44
C LEU A 10 -4.78 1.49 -19.63
N THR A 11 -4.22 0.59 -20.47
CA THR A 11 -4.93 -0.02 -21.61
C THR A 11 -5.47 -1.41 -21.29
N ALA A 12 -5.08 -1.99 -20.16
CA ALA A 12 -5.50 -3.33 -19.75
C ALA A 12 -6.99 -3.41 -19.42
N THR A 13 -7.55 -4.62 -19.42
CA THR A 13 -8.97 -4.86 -19.10
C THR A 13 -9.39 -4.41 -17.71
N ASN A 14 -8.43 -4.29 -16.78
CA ASN A 14 -8.63 -3.78 -15.42
C ASN A 14 -8.24 -2.30 -15.25
N ALA A 15 -7.95 -1.60 -16.36
CA ALA A 15 -7.57 -0.17 -16.35
C ALA A 15 -8.61 0.74 -15.68
N GLN A 16 -9.89 0.35 -15.74
CA GLN A 16 -10.94 1.10 -15.03
C GLN A 16 -10.71 1.22 -13.52
N ASN A 17 -9.89 0.34 -12.91
CA ASN A 17 -9.51 0.40 -11.50
C ASN A 17 -8.16 1.07 -11.27
N ILE A 18 -7.56 1.64 -12.32
CA ILE A 18 -6.38 2.48 -12.24
C ILE A 18 -6.82 3.92 -12.46
N ILE A 19 -6.48 4.79 -11.55
CA ILE A 19 -6.77 6.24 -11.64
C ILE A 19 -5.44 6.94 -11.82
N ASP A 20 -5.26 7.59 -12.95
CA ASP A 20 -4.09 8.41 -13.20
C ASP A 20 -4.21 9.75 -12.48
N ALA A 21 -3.22 10.09 -11.67
CA ALA A 21 -3.12 11.39 -11.00
C ALA A 21 -2.53 12.47 -11.91
N GLY A 22 -1.93 12.09 -13.04
CA GLY A 22 -1.40 13.00 -14.05
C GLY A 22 0.06 13.40 -13.88
N GLY A 23 0.76 12.86 -12.88
CA GLY A 23 2.19 13.13 -12.69
C GLY A 23 3.04 12.65 -13.87
N THR A 24 3.98 13.48 -14.30
CA THR A 24 4.86 13.22 -15.46
C THR A 24 6.33 13.03 -15.07
N GLY A 25 6.66 13.27 -13.81
CA GLY A 25 8.01 13.14 -13.27
C GLY A 25 8.50 11.71 -13.14
N THR A 26 9.69 11.55 -12.58
CA THR A 26 10.31 10.25 -12.29
C THR A 26 10.06 9.80 -10.86
N ASP A 27 9.67 10.72 -9.97
CA ASP A 27 9.48 10.48 -8.54
C ASP A 27 7.99 10.26 -8.25
N ASN A 28 7.47 9.17 -8.85
CA ASN A 28 6.07 8.82 -8.72
C ASN A 28 5.85 7.82 -7.57
N THR A 29 4.67 7.93 -6.98
CA THR A 29 4.17 6.96 -6.00
C THR A 29 2.71 6.64 -6.27
N SER A 30 2.17 5.67 -5.52
CA SER A 30 0.78 5.24 -5.67
C SER A 30 0.04 5.19 -4.34
N ILE A 31 -1.27 5.40 -4.38
CA ILE A 31 -2.20 5.07 -3.29
C ILE A 31 -2.99 3.84 -3.69
N TRP A 32 -3.15 2.91 -2.76
CA TRP A 32 -3.92 1.69 -2.96
C TRP A 32 -5.16 1.69 -2.08
N LEU A 33 -6.30 1.42 -2.68
CA LEU A 33 -7.53 1.11 -1.97
C LEU A 33 -7.82 -0.38 -2.14
N ILE A 34 -7.81 -1.11 -1.04
CA ILE A 34 -8.02 -2.56 -1.02
C ILE A 34 -9.19 -2.88 -0.11
N VAL A 35 -10.12 -3.68 -0.59
CA VAL A 35 -11.22 -4.22 0.21
C VAL A 35 -10.86 -5.62 0.66
N TRP A 36 -10.52 -5.76 1.93
CA TRP A 36 -10.16 -7.05 2.53
C TRP A 36 -11.40 -7.87 2.87
N GLY A 37 -11.45 -9.08 2.37
CA GLY A 37 -12.56 -10.00 2.62
C GLY A 37 -12.36 -11.36 1.97
N GLU A 38 -13.09 -12.35 2.41
CA GLU A 38 -12.98 -13.72 1.92
C GLU A 38 -13.24 -13.83 0.41
N ASN A 39 -14.22 -13.10 -0.11
CA ASN A 39 -14.59 -13.12 -1.53
C ASN A 39 -13.91 -12.02 -2.37
N THR A 40 -13.07 -11.19 -1.78
CA THR A 40 -12.40 -10.06 -2.44
C THR A 40 -10.89 -10.26 -2.46
N VAL A 41 -10.19 -9.77 -1.46
CA VAL A 41 -8.74 -9.88 -1.30
C VAL A 41 -8.45 -10.46 0.08
N HIS A 42 -7.65 -11.51 0.14
CA HIS A 42 -7.25 -12.10 1.42
C HIS A 42 -5.84 -12.68 1.34
N GLY A 43 -5.22 -12.81 2.51
CA GLY A 43 -3.93 -13.49 2.65
C GLY A 43 -4.09 -15.00 2.58
N ILE A 44 -3.12 -15.68 2.02
CA ILE A 44 -3.04 -17.15 1.99
C ILE A 44 -1.69 -17.61 2.53
N PHE A 45 -1.65 -18.80 3.08
CA PHE A 45 -0.43 -19.47 3.52
C PHE A 45 -0.50 -20.96 3.16
N PRO A 46 0.67 -21.65 3.01
CA PRO A 46 0.69 -23.03 2.60
C PRO A 46 0.01 -23.95 3.60
N LYS A 47 -0.76 -24.94 3.09
CA LYS A 47 -1.42 -25.95 3.91
C LYS A 47 -0.38 -26.78 4.68
N GLY A 48 -0.61 -26.96 5.98
CA GLY A 48 0.27 -27.75 6.86
C GLY A 48 1.43 -26.97 7.48
N GLN A 49 1.55 -25.67 7.19
CA GLN A 49 2.51 -24.80 7.85
C GLN A 49 1.83 -23.86 8.86
N LYS A 50 2.61 -23.35 9.82
CA LYS A 50 2.11 -22.33 10.75
C LYS A 50 1.99 -21.00 10.02
N ALA A 51 0.87 -20.31 10.20
CA ALA A 51 0.71 -18.94 9.75
C ALA A 51 1.60 -18.01 10.57
N GLY A 52 2.17 -16.99 9.92
CA GLY A 52 2.98 -15.96 10.56
C GLY A 52 4.48 -16.22 10.49
N LEU A 53 5.23 -15.42 11.26
CA LEU A 53 6.68 -15.50 11.32
C LEU A 53 7.11 -16.73 12.13
N GLN A 54 7.91 -17.59 11.50
CA GLN A 54 8.57 -18.72 12.14
C GLN A 54 10.01 -18.33 12.45
N MET A 55 10.45 -18.62 13.67
CA MET A 55 11.81 -18.39 14.13
C MET A 55 12.38 -19.71 14.63
N GLU A 56 13.54 -20.09 14.12
CA GLU A 56 14.30 -21.25 14.52
C GLU A 56 15.71 -20.82 14.90
N ASP A 57 16.07 -20.97 16.16
CA ASP A 57 17.44 -20.74 16.62
C ASP A 57 18.27 -21.99 16.31
N LYS A 58 19.30 -21.83 15.48
CA LYS A 58 20.23 -22.90 15.08
C LYS A 58 21.46 -22.98 15.97
N GLY A 59 21.55 -22.11 16.98
CA GLY A 59 22.66 -22.03 17.91
C GLY A 59 23.97 -21.59 17.25
N GLN A 60 25.08 -21.98 17.86
CA GLN A 60 26.42 -21.69 17.38
C GLN A 60 26.78 -22.57 16.18
N GLN A 61 27.26 -21.95 15.12
CA GLN A 61 27.68 -22.63 13.89
C GLN A 61 28.92 -21.97 13.32
N THR A 62 29.75 -22.80 12.65
CA THR A 62 30.90 -22.30 11.90
C THR A 62 30.43 -21.61 10.63
N LEU A 63 30.70 -20.34 10.51
CA LEU A 63 30.40 -19.51 9.36
C LEU A 63 31.68 -19.31 8.53
N LYS A 64 31.48 -19.08 7.21
CA LYS A 64 32.58 -18.78 6.28
C LYS A 64 32.48 -17.33 5.84
N ASP A 65 33.61 -16.63 5.92
CA ASP A 65 33.78 -15.30 5.33
C ASP A 65 33.95 -15.40 3.80
N ALA A 66 33.78 -14.26 3.11
CA ALA A 66 33.93 -14.13 1.66
C ALA A 66 35.36 -14.55 1.17
N ASN A 67 36.38 -14.43 2.04
CA ASN A 67 37.75 -14.80 1.78
C ASN A 67 38.10 -16.25 2.17
N GLY A 68 37.12 -17.06 2.58
CA GLY A 68 37.28 -18.45 2.98
C GLY A 68 37.73 -18.66 4.43
N GLY A 69 37.88 -17.60 5.21
CA GLY A 69 38.15 -17.69 6.66
C GLY A 69 36.92 -18.28 7.38
N GLN A 70 37.21 -19.06 8.44
CA GLN A 70 36.13 -19.67 9.26
C GLN A 70 36.08 -18.99 10.64
N TYR A 71 34.89 -18.73 11.10
CA TYR A 71 34.63 -18.18 12.43
C TYR A 71 33.35 -18.77 13.03
N GLU A 72 33.25 -18.78 14.34
CA GLU A 72 32.07 -19.23 15.05
C GLU A 72 31.10 -18.07 15.24
N GLY A 73 29.81 -18.29 14.93
CA GLY A 73 28.75 -17.30 15.10
C GLY A 73 27.43 -17.94 15.42
N TYR A 74 26.52 -17.15 15.95
CA TYR A 74 25.15 -17.59 16.21
C TYR A 74 24.28 -17.36 14.97
N ARG A 75 23.44 -18.35 14.66
CA ARG A 75 22.56 -18.30 13.48
C ARG A 75 21.13 -18.54 13.88
N THR A 76 20.27 -17.59 13.57
CA THR A 76 18.81 -17.72 13.69
C THR A 76 18.16 -17.65 12.31
N HIS A 77 17.28 -18.60 12.03
CA HIS A 77 16.55 -18.66 10.76
C HIS A 77 15.15 -18.13 10.95
N TYR A 78 14.81 -17.08 10.18
CA TYR A 78 13.46 -16.53 10.12
C TYR A 78 12.82 -16.91 8.79
N LYS A 79 11.59 -17.41 8.84
CA LYS A 79 10.83 -17.82 7.69
C LYS A 79 9.39 -17.33 7.81
N TRP A 80 8.90 -16.72 6.76
CA TRP A 80 7.50 -16.31 6.66
C TRP A 80 6.96 -16.64 5.28
N ASP A 81 6.08 -17.64 5.21
CA ASP A 81 5.39 -18.04 3.98
C ASP A 81 4.02 -17.39 3.95
N ASN A 82 3.85 -16.41 3.08
CA ASN A 82 2.59 -15.73 2.87
C ASN A 82 2.37 -15.48 1.37
N GLY A 83 1.12 -15.35 1.01
CA GLY A 83 0.71 -14.96 -0.33
C GLY A 83 -0.53 -14.08 -0.29
N LEU A 84 -0.85 -13.47 -1.41
CA LEU A 84 -2.03 -12.65 -1.59
C LEU A 84 -2.93 -13.30 -2.64
N CYS A 85 -4.16 -13.55 -2.28
CA CYS A 85 -5.20 -14.02 -3.19
C CYS A 85 -6.10 -12.84 -3.59
N LEU A 86 -6.23 -12.61 -4.87
CA LEU A 86 -7.15 -11.64 -5.46
C LEU A 86 -8.26 -12.43 -6.18
N ARG A 87 -9.41 -12.59 -5.54
CA ARG A 87 -10.56 -13.27 -6.14
C ARG A 87 -11.31 -12.40 -7.13
N ASP A 88 -11.52 -11.14 -6.77
CA ASP A 88 -12.20 -10.17 -7.63
C ASP A 88 -11.35 -8.90 -7.76
N TRP A 89 -10.87 -8.63 -8.98
CA TRP A 89 -10.01 -7.51 -9.28
C TRP A 89 -10.69 -6.14 -9.08
N ARG A 90 -12.02 -6.07 -9.11
CA ARG A 90 -12.79 -4.83 -8.93
C ARG A 90 -12.70 -4.24 -7.52
N TYR A 91 -12.23 -5.04 -6.55
CA TYR A 91 -12.07 -4.62 -5.15
C TYR A 91 -10.68 -4.11 -4.81
N VAL A 92 -9.85 -3.90 -5.82
CA VAL A 92 -8.56 -3.20 -5.69
C VAL A 92 -8.55 -2.03 -6.64
N VAL A 93 -8.22 -0.85 -6.15
CA VAL A 93 -8.07 0.36 -6.95
C VAL A 93 -6.69 0.95 -6.70
N ARG A 94 -5.96 1.27 -7.75
CA ARG A 94 -4.69 1.98 -7.71
C ARG A 94 -4.88 3.42 -8.18
N ILE A 95 -4.44 4.38 -7.40
CA ILE A 95 -4.21 5.75 -7.85
C ILE A 95 -2.71 5.83 -8.14
N ALA A 96 -2.34 5.91 -9.40
CA ALA A 96 -0.96 5.89 -9.87
C ALA A 96 -0.51 7.30 -10.29
N ASN A 97 0.80 7.43 -10.53
CA ASN A 97 1.40 8.65 -11.07
C ASN A 97 1.17 9.89 -10.17
N ILE A 98 1.31 9.71 -8.86
CA ILE A 98 1.33 10.83 -7.95
C ILE A 98 2.77 11.33 -7.89
N ASP A 99 3.05 12.47 -8.49
CA ASP A 99 4.37 13.08 -8.49
C ASP A 99 4.65 13.73 -7.14
N ILE A 100 5.72 13.29 -6.49
CA ILE A 100 6.08 13.76 -5.14
C ILE A 100 6.65 15.17 -5.18
N SER A 101 7.39 15.51 -6.24
CA SER A 101 7.96 16.84 -6.39
C SER A 101 6.87 17.90 -6.48
N ASP A 102 5.77 17.58 -7.16
CA ASP A 102 4.63 18.49 -7.32
C ASP A 102 3.79 18.64 -6.04
N LEU A 103 3.88 17.69 -5.09
CA LEU A 103 3.09 17.75 -3.84
C LEU A 103 3.46 18.94 -2.94
N SER A 104 4.63 19.53 -3.16
CA SER A 104 5.10 20.70 -2.41
C SER A 104 4.54 22.00 -2.97
N ASP A 105 4.05 22.02 -4.21
CA ASP A 105 3.46 23.19 -4.86
C ASP A 105 1.92 23.10 -4.84
N PRO A 106 1.20 23.99 -4.14
CA PRO A 106 -0.25 23.96 -4.07
C PRO A 106 -0.95 24.10 -5.43
N ALA A 107 -0.27 24.69 -6.43
CA ALA A 107 -0.81 24.87 -7.78
C ALA A 107 -0.66 23.62 -8.65
N ALA A 108 0.44 22.87 -8.49
CA ALA A 108 0.74 21.66 -9.26
C ALA A 108 0.27 20.37 -8.57
N ALA A 109 0.13 20.40 -7.23
CA ALA A 109 -0.19 19.23 -6.43
C ALA A 109 -1.49 18.55 -6.88
N ALA A 110 -1.40 17.23 -7.07
CA ALA A 110 -2.57 16.41 -7.28
C ALA A 110 -3.55 16.55 -6.11
N ASN A 111 -4.82 16.78 -6.40
CA ASN A 111 -5.86 16.82 -5.36
C ASN A 111 -6.15 15.41 -4.88
N ILE A 112 -5.37 14.96 -3.88
CA ILE A 112 -5.40 13.59 -3.36
C ILE A 112 -6.80 13.21 -2.89
N ALA A 113 -7.47 14.09 -2.15
CA ALA A 113 -8.82 13.84 -1.65
C ALA A 113 -9.84 13.59 -2.77
N LYS A 114 -9.76 14.34 -3.88
CA LYS A 114 -10.62 14.15 -5.05
C LYS A 114 -10.36 12.80 -5.72
N LEU A 115 -9.09 12.38 -5.81
CA LEU A 115 -8.70 11.08 -6.36
C LEU A 115 -9.17 9.93 -5.47
N MET A 116 -9.05 10.07 -4.15
CA MET A 116 -9.56 9.09 -3.18
C MET A 116 -11.09 8.93 -3.26
N VAL A 117 -11.83 10.02 -3.46
CA VAL A 117 -13.28 9.96 -3.70
C VAL A 117 -13.59 9.18 -4.97
N LYS A 118 -12.88 9.46 -6.07
CA LYS A 118 -13.04 8.68 -7.31
C LYS A 118 -12.76 7.20 -7.09
N ALA A 119 -11.71 6.85 -6.33
CA ALA A 119 -11.36 5.47 -6.00
C ALA A 119 -12.49 4.76 -5.23
N LEU A 120 -13.09 5.43 -4.25
CA LEU A 120 -14.23 4.88 -3.50
C LEU A 120 -15.44 4.55 -4.38
N HIS A 121 -15.66 5.32 -5.42
CA HIS A 121 -16.77 5.09 -6.37
C HIS A 121 -16.47 4.05 -7.45
N ARG A 122 -15.21 3.59 -7.56
CA ARG A 122 -14.86 2.47 -8.45
C ARG A 122 -15.20 1.10 -7.84
N ILE A 123 -15.34 1.01 -6.51
CA ILE A 123 -15.67 -0.23 -5.83
C ILE A 123 -17.17 -0.49 -5.96
N PRO A 124 -17.58 -1.68 -6.48
CA PRO A 124 -18.99 -2.01 -6.69
C PRO A 124 -19.81 -2.06 -5.41
N ASN A 125 -19.28 -2.68 -4.36
CA ASN A 125 -19.95 -2.82 -3.07
C ASN A 125 -18.94 -2.76 -1.91
N ARG A 126 -18.98 -1.69 -1.13
CA ARG A 126 -18.07 -1.50 0.03
C ARG A 126 -18.37 -2.46 1.18
N GLY A 127 -19.59 -3.00 1.26
CA GLY A 127 -20.02 -3.92 2.31
C GLY A 127 -19.50 -5.34 2.16
N MET A 128 -18.85 -5.70 1.04
CA MET A 128 -18.29 -7.04 0.82
C MET A 128 -17.03 -7.33 1.64
N GLY A 129 -16.47 -6.33 2.30
CA GLY A 129 -15.26 -6.50 3.11
C GLY A 129 -14.90 -5.20 3.84
N ARG A 130 -13.66 -5.13 4.31
CA ARG A 130 -13.11 -3.97 5.01
C ARG A 130 -12.24 -3.16 4.05
N PRO A 131 -12.71 -2.01 3.54
CA PRO A 131 -11.90 -1.13 2.71
C PRO A 131 -10.81 -0.45 3.56
N VAL A 132 -9.61 -0.36 3.02
CA VAL A 132 -8.46 0.30 3.64
C VAL A 132 -7.66 1.02 2.55
N PHE A 133 -7.27 2.26 2.82
CA PHE A 133 -6.29 2.96 2.02
C PHE A 133 -4.88 2.68 2.52
N TYR A 134 -3.97 2.46 1.57
CA TYR A 134 -2.53 2.34 1.82
C TYR A 134 -1.81 3.43 1.03
N MET A 135 -0.96 4.18 1.70
CA MET A 135 -0.18 5.24 1.08
C MET A 135 1.16 5.42 1.78
N ASN A 136 2.10 6.05 1.10
CA ASN A 136 3.37 6.43 1.68
C ASN A 136 3.17 7.60 2.66
N ARG A 137 4.06 7.73 3.63
CA ARG A 137 4.08 8.80 4.64
C ARG A 137 4.14 10.20 4.01
N THR A 138 4.88 10.37 2.91
CA THR A 138 4.97 11.65 2.18
C THR A 138 3.62 12.07 1.62
N VAL A 139 2.87 11.13 1.06
CA VAL A 139 1.53 11.37 0.53
C VAL A 139 0.51 11.61 1.65
N ALA A 140 0.63 10.87 2.77
CA ALA A 140 -0.22 11.08 3.94
C ALA A 140 -0.05 12.49 4.50
N ARG A 141 1.19 12.97 4.64
CA ARG A 141 1.49 14.35 5.04
C ARG A 141 0.88 15.38 4.09
N ALA A 142 1.01 15.16 2.77
CA ALA A 142 0.42 16.07 1.78
C ALA A 142 -1.12 16.10 1.86
N LEU A 143 -1.75 14.96 2.13
CA LEU A 143 -3.19 14.87 2.35
C LEU A 143 -3.62 15.67 3.58
N ASP A 144 -2.89 15.56 4.69
CA ASP A 144 -3.17 16.30 5.92
C ASP A 144 -3.02 17.81 5.71
N LEU A 145 -1.97 18.26 5.01
CA LEU A 145 -1.79 19.67 4.65
C LEU A 145 -2.94 20.19 3.77
N GLN A 146 -3.33 19.43 2.73
CA GLN A 146 -4.49 19.77 1.91
C GLN A 146 -5.80 19.82 2.70
N SER A 147 -5.92 19.07 3.80
CA SER A 147 -7.08 19.08 4.66
C SER A 147 -7.18 20.34 5.51
N LEU A 148 -6.05 20.86 5.95
CA LEU A 148 -5.97 22.12 6.72
C LEU A 148 -6.33 23.32 5.86
N GLU A 149 -5.93 23.32 4.59
CA GLU A 149 -6.24 24.42 3.65
C GLU A 149 -7.73 24.44 3.23
N LYS A 150 -8.38 23.27 3.20
CA LYS A 150 -9.79 23.12 2.77
C LYS A 150 -10.61 22.60 3.95
N SER A 151 -11.25 23.51 4.67
CA SER A 151 -12.09 23.19 5.85
C SER A 151 -13.27 22.21 5.61
N SER A 152 -13.45 21.74 4.38
CA SER A 152 -14.54 20.82 3.98
C SER A 152 -14.08 19.38 3.70
N LEU A 153 -12.81 19.04 3.97
CA LEU A 153 -12.34 17.68 3.75
C LEU A 153 -12.86 16.71 4.83
N ALA A 154 -13.42 15.58 4.38
CA ALA A 154 -14.00 14.54 5.22
C ALA A 154 -12.90 13.61 5.80
N ILE A 155 -11.83 14.21 6.37
CA ILE A 155 -10.82 13.50 7.14
C ILE A 155 -11.22 13.58 8.60
N SER A 156 -11.29 12.44 9.26
CA SER A 156 -11.50 12.35 10.70
C SER A 156 -10.35 11.58 11.34
N VAL A 157 -9.80 12.17 12.40
CA VAL A 157 -8.85 11.50 13.29
C VAL A 157 -9.64 11.02 14.48
N LYS A 158 -9.62 9.73 14.76
CA LYS A 158 -10.23 9.15 15.95
C LYS A 158 -9.15 8.52 16.81
N GLU A 159 -9.20 8.83 18.08
CA GLU A 159 -8.48 8.10 19.10
C GLU A 159 -9.35 6.94 19.58
N THR A 160 -8.82 5.73 19.46
CA THR A 160 -9.46 4.52 19.98
C THR A 160 -8.41 3.72 20.72
N GLU A 161 -8.62 3.51 22.01
CA GLU A 161 -7.71 2.74 22.87
C GLU A 161 -6.26 3.28 22.91
N GLY A 162 -6.08 4.62 22.81
CA GLY A 162 -4.75 5.27 22.80
C GLY A 162 -4.02 5.23 21.45
N GLU A 163 -4.64 4.70 20.41
CA GLU A 163 -4.12 4.76 19.05
C GLU A 163 -4.86 5.82 18.22
N TRP A 164 -4.09 6.63 17.49
CA TRP A 164 -4.62 7.63 16.59
C TRP A 164 -4.86 7.04 15.20
N TRP A 165 -6.12 7.02 14.76
CA TRP A 165 -6.49 6.50 13.44
C TRP A 165 -6.96 7.63 12.54
N THR A 166 -6.23 7.85 11.45
CA THR A 166 -6.69 8.75 10.38
C THR A 166 -7.64 8.00 9.46
N SER A 167 -8.80 8.56 9.21
CA SER A 167 -9.79 7.96 8.30
C SER A 167 -10.33 8.98 7.31
N PHE A 168 -10.50 8.55 6.06
CA PHE A 168 -11.13 9.32 5.00
C PHE A 168 -12.51 8.75 4.70
N ARG A 169 -13.57 9.53 4.98
CA ARG A 169 -14.98 9.12 4.82
C ARG A 169 -15.30 7.77 5.48
N GLY A 170 -14.75 7.54 6.66
CA GLY A 170 -14.96 6.29 7.42
C GLY A 170 -14.10 5.11 6.95
N VAL A 171 -13.23 5.29 5.96
CA VAL A 171 -12.27 4.28 5.52
C VAL A 171 -10.91 4.57 6.15
N PRO A 172 -10.32 3.64 6.91
CA PRO A 172 -9.02 3.85 7.55
C PRO A 172 -7.91 4.04 6.53
N ILE A 173 -6.96 4.91 6.87
CA ILE A 173 -5.73 5.12 6.13
C ILE A 173 -4.62 4.42 6.89
N ARG A 174 -3.81 3.64 6.18
CA ARG A 174 -2.61 3.00 6.71
C ARG A 174 -1.40 3.46 5.95
N GLU A 175 -0.46 4.02 6.68
CA GLU A 175 0.84 4.41 6.13
C GLU A 175 1.71 3.17 5.97
N THR A 176 2.46 3.11 4.89
CA THR A 176 3.42 2.04 4.63
C THR A 176 4.61 2.56 3.83
N ASP A 177 5.79 2.33 4.35
CA ASP A 177 7.06 2.67 3.69
C ASP A 177 7.44 1.66 2.58
N ALA A 178 6.64 0.60 2.39
CA ALA A 178 6.84 -0.36 1.30
C ALA A 178 6.45 0.20 -0.07
N LEU A 179 5.72 1.32 -0.12
CA LEU A 179 5.43 2.03 -1.36
C LEU A 179 6.60 2.95 -1.70
N LEU A 180 7.23 2.66 -2.84
CA LEU A 180 8.38 3.43 -3.31
C LEU A 180 7.94 4.84 -3.74
N GLU A 181 8.86 5.78 -3.62
CA GLU A 181 8.72 7.16 -4.13
C GLU A 181 9.26 7.32 -5.55
N THR A 182 9.81 6.24 -6.10
CA THR A 182 10.41 6.17 -7.44
C THR A 182 9.74 5.08 -8.27
N GLU A 183 8.42 4.96 -8.18
CA GLU A 183 7.66 4.01 -9.01
C GLU A 183 7.72 4.44 -10.49
N ALA A 184 7.86 3.46 -11.38
CA ALA A 184 7.76 3.71 -12.81
C ALA A 184 6.36 4.26 -13.14
N ARG A 185 6.33 5.24 -14.03
CA ARG A 185 5.08 5.81 -14.54
C ARG A 185 4.22 4.74 -15.18
N VAL A 186 2.95 4.71 -14.80
CA VAL A 186 1.93 3.86 -15.41
C VAL A 186 1.39 4.55 -16.66
N VAL A 187 1.46 3.90 -17.79
CA VAL A 187 1.03 4.41 -19.11
C VAL A 187 0.01 3.50 -19.76
#